data_3a72c10ba7ad6debd9bc4ac9c4487aad
#
_entry.id   3a72c10ba7ad6debd9bc4ac9c4487aad
#
_cell.length_a   1.000
_cell.length_b   1.000
_cell.length_c   1.000
_cell.angle_alpha   90.00
_cell.angle_beta   90.00
_cell.angle_gamma   90.00
#
_symmetry.space_group_name_H-M   'P 1'
#
loop_
_entity.id
_entity.type
_entity.pdbx_description
1 polymer ?
#
loop_
_entity_poly.entity_id
_entity_poly.type
_entity_poly.pdbx_seq_one_letter_code
_entity_poly.pdbx_strand_id
1 'polypeptide(L)'
;SLVVPRVGEVLRCGVLKKYDGTSFTKSLGTVVTERLVDTLCILLITGITFLVQMPVFFRFFEETGTKIPSLVHLVTSPWFYVAFFSIIGVLVLLYFLLRMLSFFEKVKGVVLNIWEGVMSLKNVKNVPLFVLYTLLIWLCYFYHFYITFYCFQFTEHLSFLAGLVMFVGGTFAVIVPTPNGAGPWHFAVITMMMLYGVNATDAGIFALIVHGIQTLLVIVLGIYGSLHLALANRA
;
A
#
# COMPACT_ATOMS: atom_id res chain seq x y z
N SER A 1 11.43 3.32 6.95
CA SER A 1 10.23 2.59 7.44
C SER A 1 10.48 1.13 7.82
N LEU A 2 11.74 0.74 8.05
CA LEU A 2 12.10 -0.63 8.45
C LEU A 2 11.68 -0.96 9.88
N VAL A 3 11.70 0.02 10.78
CA VAL A 3 11.36 -0.16 12.20
C VAL A 3 9.91 0.26 12.48
N VAL A 4 9.48 1.36 11.88
CA VAL A 4 8.12 1.87 12.05
C VAL A 4 7.46 1.99 10.67
N PRO A 5 6.28 1.40 10.47
CA PRO A 5 5.55 1.49 9.21
C PRO A 5 5.33 2.94 8.79
N ARG A 6 5.57 3.25 7.52
CA ARG A 6 5.26 4.56 6.89
C ARG A 6 6.03 5.79 7.40
N VAL A 7 6.98 5.67 8.32
CA VAL A 7 7.82 6.81 8.79
C VAL A 7 8.59 7.45 7.63
N GLY A 8 8.98 6.67 6.62
CA GLY A 8 9.66 7.20 5.43
C GLY A 8 8.87 8.28 4.69
N GLU A 9 7.54 8.18 4.65
CA GLU A 9 6.67 9.20 4.01
C GLU A 9 6.71 10.53 4.78
N VAL A 10 6.70 10.45 6.11
CA VAL A 10 6.81 11.62 6.99
C VAL A 10 8.21 12.25 6.89
N LEU A 11 9.27 11.44 6.86
CA LEU A 11 10.64 11.91 6.66
C LEU A 11 10.81 12.60 5.31
N ARG A 12 10.20 12.09 4.23
CA ARG A 12 10.18 12.74 2.91
C ARG A 12 9.60 14.15 2.99
N CYS A 13 8.51 14.35 3.72
CA CYS A 13 7.94 15.68 3.93
C CYS A 13 8.89 16.61 4.69
N GLY A 14 9.64 16.09 5.67
CA GLY A 14 10.67 16.82 6.39
C GLY A 14 11.85 17.25 5.52
N VAL A 15 12.29 16.36 4.63
CA VAL A 15 13.35 16.63 3.64
C VAL A 15 12.92 17.73 2.67
N LEU A 16 11.71 17.65 2.10
CA LEU A 16 11.16 18.68 1.22
C LEU A 16 11.05 20.03 1.91
N LYS A 17 10.64 20.06 3.19
CA LYS A 17 10.61 21.30 3.97
C LYS A 17 12.01 21.88 4.16
N LYS A 18 13.01 21.03 4.42
CA LYS A 18 14.37 21.48 4.71
C LYS A 18 15.10 22.02 3.48
N TYR A 19 14.99 21.34 2.35
CA TYR A 19 15.80 21.62 1.15
C TYR A 19 15.07 22.40 0.06
N ASP A 20 13.75 22.32 0.01
CA ASP A 20 12.90 22.94 -1.03
C ASP A 20 11.99 24.04 -0.48
N GLY A 21 11.99 24.26 0.85
CA GLY A 21 11.13 25.27 1.49
C GLY A 21 9.64 24.96 1.48
N THR A 22 9.23 23.81 0.93
CA THR A 22 7.82 23.43 0.84
C THR A 22 7.21 23.20 2.22
N SER A 23 6.02 23.71 2.47
CA SER A 23 5.32 23.51 3.73
C SER A 23 5.12 22.01 4.01
N PHE A 24 5.45 21.57 5.23
CA PHE A 24 5.32 20.17 5.65
C PHE A 24 3.90 19.62 5.47
N THR A 25 2.89 20.41 5.85
CA THR A 25 1.47 20.04 5.73
C THR A 25 1.02 19.93 4.29
N LYS A 26 1.52 20.78 3.40
CA LYS A 26 1.24 20.70 1.96
C LYS A 26 1.89 19.44 1.35
N SER A 27 3.13 19.13 1.72
CA SER A 27 3.80 17.88 1.32
C SER A 27 3.05 16.64 1.83
N LEU A 28 2.51 16.70 3.06
CA LEU A 28 1.70 15.60 3.60
C LEU A 28 0.39 15.42 2.78
N GLY A 29 -0.23 16.51 2.32
CA GLY A 29 -1.37 16.46 1.42
C GLY A 29 -1.05 15.73 0.10
N THR A 30 0.13 15.96 -0.49
CA THR A 30 0.54 15.22 -1.71
C THR A 30 0.76 13.74 -1.43
N VAL A 31 1.26 13.36 -0.24
CA VAL A 31 1.37 11.94 0.16
C VAL A 31 -0.01 11.29 0.27
N VAL A 32 -0.99 11.98 0.86
CA VAL A 32 -2.38 11.48 0.92
C VAL A 32 -2.94 11.25 -0.48
N THR A 33 -2.71 12.20 -1.38
CA THR A 33 -3.12 12.09 -2.80
C THR A 33 -2.48 10.89 -3.48
N GLU A 34 -1.17 10.70 -3.29
CA GLU A 34 -0.43 9.55 -3.81
C GLU A 34 -1.04 8.24 -3.31
N ARG A 35 -1.37 8.14 -2.01
CA ARG A 35 -2.03 6.95 -1.44
C ARG A 35 -3.44 6.71 -1.98
N LEU A 36 -4.20 7.74 -2.27
CA LEU A 36 -5.51 7.61 -2.91
C LEU A 36 -5.37 7.03 -4.33
N VAL A 37 -4.44 7.55 -5.13
CA VAL A 37 -4.19 7.05 -6.49
C VAL A 37 -3.69 5.61 -6.44
N ASP A 38 -2.74 5.28 -5.56
CA ASP A 38 -2.26 3.91 -5.37
C ASP A 38 -3.40 2.95 -4.98
N THR A 39 -4.29 3.39 -4.08
CA THR A 39 -5.46 2.59 -3.67
C THR A 39 -6.38 2.31 -4.85
N LEU A 40 -6.63 3.31 -5.71
CA LEU A 40 -7.44 3.13 -6.91
C LEU A 40 -6.77 2.15 -7.90
N CYS A 41 -5.45 2.27 -8.10
CA CYS A 41 -4.70 1.36 -8.96
C CYS A 41 -4.76 -0.08 -8.46
N ILE A 42 -4.51 -0.33 -7.16
CA ILE A 42 -4.53 -1.69 -6.63
C ILE A 42 -5.95 -2.28 -6.66
N LEU A 43 -6.99 -1.49 -6.40
CA LEU A 43 -8.37 -1.96 -6.53
C LEU A 43 -8.71 -2.34 -7.96
N LEU A 44 -8.25 -1.57 -8.94
CA LEU A 44 -8.46 -1.87 -10.36
C LEU A 44 -7.72 -3.15 -10.78
N ILE A 45 -6.44 -3.27 -10.42
CA ILE A 45 -5.62 -4.47 -10.70
C ILE A 45 -6.27 -5.69 -10.04
N THR A 46 -6.70 -5.57 -8.79
CA THR A 46 -7.38 -6.63 -8.04
C THR A 46 -8.67 -7.04 -8.69
N GLY A 47 -9.50 -6.09 -9.09
CA GLY A 47 -10.77 -6.36 -9.76
C GLY A 47 -10.56 -7.15 -11.05
N ILE A 48 -9.61 -6.74 -11.88
CA ILE A 48 -9.25 -7.46 -13.11
C ILE A 48 -8.73 -8.86 -12.79
N THR A 49 -7.79 -8.97 -11.83
CA THR A 49 -7.18 -10.25 -11.43
C THR A 49 -8.25 -11.20 -10.87
N PHE A 50 -9.15 -10.70 -10.03
CA PHE A 50 -10.23 -11.48 -9.45
C PHE A 50 -11.16 -12.02 -10.53
N LEU A 51 -11.57 -11.20 -11.50
CA LEU A 51 -12.44 -11.63 -12.59
C LEU A 51 -11.78 -12.71 -13.46
N VAL A 52 -10.47 -12.59 -13.73
CA VAL A 52 -9.73 -13.54 -14.59
C VAL A 52 -9.37 -14.82 -13.83
N GLN A 53 -9.12 -14.75 -12.52
CA GLN A 53 -8.63 -15.87 -11.69
C GLN A 53 -9.59 -16.21 -10.54
N MET A 54 -10.87 -15.98 -10.71
CA MET A 54 -11.91 -16.25 -9.71
C MET A 54 -11.80 -17.63 -9.02
N PRO A 55 -11.60 -18.76 -9.76
CA PRO A 55 -11.47 -20.09 -9.12
C PRO A 55 -10.31 -20.19 -8.12
N VAL A 56 -9.19 -19.50 -8.39
CA VAL A 56 -8.02 -19.53 -7.50
C VAL A 56 -8.30 -18.78 -6.20
N PHE A 57 -8.99 -17.65 -6.28
CA PHE A 57 -9.39 -16.91 -5.09
C PHE A 57 -10.38 -17.69 -4.23
N PHE A 58 -11.34 -18.40 -4.83
CA PHE A 58 -12.24 -19.27 -4.07
C PHE A 58 -11.49 -20.38 -3.36
N ARG A 59 -10.55 -21.06 -4.00
CA ARG A 59 -9.68 -22.04 -3.33
C ARG A 59 -8.89 -21.43 -2.17
N PHE A 60 -8.33 -20.25 -2.35
CA PHE A 60 -7.61 -19.55 -1.29
C PHE A 60 -8.49 -19.33 -0.06
N PHE A 61 -9.74 -18.88 -0.24
CA PHE A 61 -10.67 -18.68 0.86
C PHE A 61 -11.09 -19.99 1.53
N GLU A 62 -11.27 -21.06 0.77
CA GLU A 62 -11.55 -22.39 1.30
C GLU A 62 -10.39 -22.94 2.12
N GLU A 63 -9.18 -22.91 1.60
CA GLU A 63 -7.99 -23.45 2.26
C GLU A 63 -7.56 -22.65 3.49
N THR A 64 -7.74 -21.34 3.47
CA THR A 64 -7.45 -20.47 4.62
C THR A 64 -8.58 -20.44 5.66
N GLY A 65 -9.70 -21.09 5.39
CA GLY A 65 -10.88 -21.05 6.25
C GLY A 65 -11.52 -19.68 6.37
N THR A 66 -11.16 -18.75 5.49
CA THR A 66 -11.67 -17.39 5.49
C THR A 66 -13.09 -17.39 4.93
N LYS A 67 -14.07 -17.32 5.81
CA LYS A 67 -15.48 -17.14 5.40
C LYS A 67 -15.61 -15.70 4.90
N ILE A 68 -15.88 -15.52 3.61
CA ILE A 68 -16.30 -14.23 3.07
C ILE A 68 -17.67 -13.94 3.71
N PRO A 69 -17.81 -12.93 4.59
CA PRO A 69 -19.11 -12.56 5.09
C PRO A 69 -19.97 -12.20 3.88
N SER A 70 -21.10 -12.85 3.70
CA SER A 70 -22.07 -12.39 2.72
C SER A 70 -22.33 -10.91 3.00
N LEU A 71 -22.08 -10.03 2.01
CA LEU A 71 -22.36 -8.59 2.16
C LEU A 71 -23.80 -8.36 2.66
N VAL A 72 -24.72 -9.24 2.24
CA VAL A 72 -26.10 -9.27 2.71
C VAL A 72 -26.17 -9.54 4.21
N HIS A 73 -25.37 -10.50 4.73
CA HIS A 73 -25.34 -10.84 6.16
C HIS A 73 -24.71 -9.73 7.01
N LEU A 74 -23.73 -9.00 6.47
CA LEU A 74 -23.12 -7.84 7.11
C LEU A 74 -24.13 -6.69 7.21
N VAL A 75 -24.82 -6.36 6.12
CA VAL A 75 -25.78 -5.26 6.06
C VAL A 75 -27.09 -5.60 6.79
N THR A 76 -27.48 -6.88 6.91
CA THR A 76 -28.66 -7.30 7.69
C THR A 76 -28.38 -7.50 9.17
N SER A 77 -27.11 -7.49 9.59
CA SER A 77 -26.75 -7.64 11.01
C SER A 77 -27.10 -6.40 11.83
N PRO A 78 -27.88 -6.51 12.91
CA PRO A 78 -28.15 -5.38 13.81
C PRO A 78 -26.86 -4.73 14.35
N TRP A 79 -25.82 -5.52 14.57
CA TRP A 79 -24.52 -5.06 15.06
C TRP A 79 -23.80 -4.13 14.07
N PHE A 80 -24.04 -4.31 12.78
CA PHE A 80 -23.51 -3.40 11.77
C PHE A 80 -24.08 -1.97 11.95
N TYR A 81 -25.39 -1.86 12.17
CA TYR A 81 -26.03 -0.57 12.40
C TYR A 81 -25.60 0.04 13.73
N VAL A 82 -25.47 -0.76 14.79
CA VAL A 82 -24.97 -0.29 16.09
C VAL A 82 -23.54 0.26 15.94
N ALA A 83 -22.64 -0.46 15.28
CA ALA A 83 -21.27 -0.02 15.04
C ALA A 83 -21.26 1.25 14.16
N PHE A 84 -22.04 1.29 13.09
CA PHE A 84 -22.13 2.41 12.17
C PHE A 84 -22.61 3.69 12.88
N PHE A 85 -23.73 3.62 13.61
CA PHE A 85 -24.25 4.77 14.35
C PHE A 85 -23.37 5.16 15.54
N SER A 86 -22.70 4.20 16.19
CA SER A 86 -21.74 4.50 17.24
C SER A 86 -20.53 5.26 16.71
N ILE A 87 -19.99 4.86 15.55
CA ILE A 87 -18.88 5.59 14.89
C ILE A 87 -19.33 7.01 14.53
N ILE A 88 -20.52 7.19 13.95
CA ILE A 88 -21.07 8.51 13.65
C ILE A 88 -21.22 9.33 14.94
N GLY A 89 -21.78 8.75 15.98
CA GLY A 89 -21.95 9.42 17.28
C GLY A 89 -20.61 9.89 17.88
N VAL A 90 -19.59 9.02 17.84
CA VAL A 90 -18.23 9.37 18.28
C VAL A 90 -17.63 10.50 17.44
N LEU A 91 -17.77 10.45 16.12
CA LEU A 91 -17.27 11.51 15.21
C LEU A 91 -17.97 12.86 15.47
N VAL A 92 -19.28 12.85 15.69
CA VAL A 92 -20.06 14.05 16.03
C VAL A 92 -19.64 14.60 17.41
N LEU A 93 -19.49 13.73 18.40
CA LEU A 93 -19.01 14.12 19.73
C LEU A 93 -17.60 14.72 19.66
N LEU A 94 -16.70 14.06 18.91
CA LEU A 94 -15.33 14.53 18.70
C LEU A 94 -15.31 15.90 17.99
N TYR A 95 -16.17 16.10 17.00
CA TYR A 95 -16.34 17.38 16.32
C TYR A 95 -16.76 18.48 17.30
N PHE A 96 -17.76 18.24 18.14
CA PHE A 96 -18.19 19.22 19.14
C PHE A 96 -17.13 19.50 20.20
N LEU A 97 -16.45 18.47 20.69
CA LEU A 97 -15.36 18.62 21.66
C LEU A 97 -14.19 19.43 21.06
N LEU A 98 -13.79 19.11 19.84
CA LEU A 98 -12.73 19.85 19.15
C LEU A 98 -13.12 21.31 18.88
N ARG A 99 -14.39 21.58 18.56
CA ARG A 99 -14.90 22.94 18.33
C ARG A 99 -14.85 23.81 19.59
N MET A 100 -14.97 23.20 20.78
CA MET A 100 -14.88 23.92 22.05
C MET A 100 -13.46 24.27 22.47
N LEU A 101 -12.45 23.64 21.87
CA LEU A 101 -11.05 23.89 22.18
C LEU A 101 -10.50 25.00 21.28
N SER A 102 -9.72 25.93 21.84
CA SER A 102 -8.95 26.95 21.10
C SER A 102 -7.97 26.35 20.05
N PHE A 103 -7.82 25.04 20.07
CA PHE A 103 -7.05 24.24 19.13
C PHE A 103 -7.75 24.03 17.76
N PHE A 104 -9.06 24.30 17.69
CA PHE A 104 -9.87 24.05 16.48
C PHE A 104 -9.35 24.79 15.24
N GLU A 105 -8.96 26.04 15.37
CA GLU A 105 -8.43 26.83 14.26
C GLU A 105 -7.08 26.28 13.74
N LYS A 106 -6.24 25.74 14.63
CA LYS A 106 -4.98 25.09 14.24
C LYS A 106 -5.26 23.79 13.48
N VAL A 107 -6.18 22.96 13.99
CA VAL A 107 -6.59 21.71 13.32
C VAL A 107 -7.22 22.01 11.97
N LYS A 108 -8.12 22.99 11.89
CA LYS A 108 -8.74 23.43 10.64
C LYS A 108 -7.69 23.90 9.62
N GLY A 109 -6.69 24.67 10.05
CA GLY A 109 -5.58 25.09 9.18
C GLY A 109 -4.78 23.91 8.63
N VAL A 110 -4.49 22.89 9.45
CA VAL A 110 -3.82 21.66 9.02
C VAL A 110 -4.69 20.89 8.01
N VAL A 111 -5.97 20.72 8.29
CA VAL A 111 -6.92 20.03 7.39
C VAL A 111 -7.04 20.75 6.05
N LEU A 112 -7.14 22.08 6.06
CA LEU A 112 -7.19 22.88 4.82
C LEU A 112 -5.89 22.72 3.99
N ASN A 113 -4.71 22.76 4.63
CA ASN A 113 -3.44 22.56 3.94
C ASN A 113 -3.33 21.15 3.33
N ILE A 114 -3.82 20.10 4.04
CA ILE A 114 -3.91 18.74 3.49
C ILE A 114 -4.86 18.72 2.29
N TRP A 115 -6.01 19.36 2.41
CA TRP A 115 -7.00 19.46 1.33
C TRP A 115 -6.45 20.19 0.10
N GLU A 116 -5.67 21.26 0.29
CA GLU A 116 -4.97 21.92 -0.81
C GLU A 116 -3.97 20.99 -1.49
N GLY A 117 -3.27 20.17 -0.72
CA GLY A 117 -2.39 19.12 -1.26
C GLY A 117 -3.15 18.12 -2.13
N VAL A 118 -4.32 17.64 -1.66
CA VAL A 118 -5.19 16.75 -2.44
C VAL A 118 -5.72 17.44 -3.70
N MET A 119 -6.14 18.69 -3.57
CA MET A 119 -6.63 19.48 -4.71
C MET A 119 -5.52 19.86 -5.71
N SER A 120 -4.25 19.71 -5.34
CA SER A 120 -3.13 19.95 -6.26
C SER A 120 -3.17 19.05 -7.51
N LEU A 121 -3.87 17.90 -7.45
CA LEU A 121 -4.14 17.07 -8.63
C LEU A 121 -4.84 17.84 -9.76
N LYS A 122 -5.71 18.79 -9.42
CA LYS A 122 -6.39 19.63 -10.42
C LYS A 122 -5.43 20.54 -11.19
N ASN A 123 -4.25 20.80 -10.60
CA ASN A 123 -3.22 21.66 -11.18
C ASN A 123 -2.17 20.88 -11.98
N VAL A 124 -2.35 19.57 -12.15
CA VAL A 124 -1.46 18.75 -12.98
C VAL A 124 -1.60 19.20 -14.43
N LYS A 125 -0.54 19.82 -14.96
CA LYS A 125 -0.53 20.40 -16.31
C LYS A 125 -0.73 19.35 -17.40
N ASN A 126 -0.28 18.12 -17.16
CA ASN A 126 -0.35 17.04 -18.15
C ASN A 126 -0.89 15.76 -17.47
N VAL A 127 -2.22 15.67 -17.41
CA VAL A 127 -2.91 14.51 -16.81
C VAL A 127 -2.57 13.18 -17.53
N PRO A 128 -2.51 13.11 -18.87
CA PRO A 128 -2.10 11.88 -19.55
C PRO A 128 -0.72 11.39 -19.15
N LEU A 129 0.25 12.29 -19.01
CA LEU A 129 1.61 11.94 -18.58
C LEU A 129 1.64 11.45 -17.11
N PHE A 130 0.84 12.07 -16.24
CA PHE A 130 0.69 11.64 -14.87
C PHE A 130 0.13 10.21 -14.79
N VAL A 131 -0.95 9.93 -15.53
CA VAL A 131 -1.54 8.60 -15.61
C VAL A 131 -0.54 7.58 -16.18
N LEU A 132 0.17 7.94 -17.25
CA LEU A 132 1.20 7.08 -17.83
C LEU A 132 2.28 6.71 -16.80
N TYR A 133 2.82 7.68 -16.08
CA TYR A 133 3.81 7.40 -15.02
C TYR A 133 3.26 6.51 -13.92
N THR A 134 2.02 6.74 -13.49
CA THR A 134 1.37 5.89 -12.48
C THR A 134 1.26 4.44 -12.97
N LEU A 135 0.80 4.23 -14.20
CA LEU A 135 0.71 2.90 -14.79
C LEU A 135 2.08 2.23 -14.94
N LEU A 136 3.10 2.99 -15.38
CA LEU A 136 4.47 2.49 -15.49
C LEU A 136 5.05 2.09 -14.13
N ILE A 137 4.79 2.84 -13.06
CA ILE A 137 5.23 2.50 -11.70
C ILE A 137 4.63 1.16 -11.28
N TRP A 138 3.31 0.97 -11.44
CA TRP A 138 2.64 -0.28 -11.08
C TRP A 138 3.10 -1.46 -11.94
N LEU A 139 3.33 -1.22 -13.23
CA LEU A 139 3.90 -2.19 -14.15
C LEU A 139 5.32 -2.61 -13.71
N CYS A 140 6.16 -1.64 -13.35
CA CYS A 140 7.50 -1.92 -12.82
C CYS A 140 7.46 -2.70 -11.50
N TYR A 141 6.55 -2.38 -10.60
CA TYR A 141 6.37 -3.16 -9.35
C TYR A 141 5.99 -4.60 -9.64
N PHE A 142 5.04 -4.82 -10.55
CA PHE A 142 4.65 -6.15 -10.94
C PHE A 142 5.80 -6.91 -11.62
N TYR A 143 6.45 -6.34 -12.62
CA TYR A 143 7.55 -7.01 -13.34
C TYR A 143 8.76 -7.26 -12.44
N HIS A 144 9.08 -6.33 -11.54
CA HIS A 144 10.12 -6.55 -10.54
C HIS A 144 9.86 -7.82 -9.70
N PHE A 145 8.60 -8.05 -9.30
CA PHE A 145 8.21 -9.27 -8.61
C PHE A 145 8.20 -10.48 -9.54
N TYR A 146 7.59 -10.36 -10.73
CA TYR A 146 7.40 -11.47 -11.67
C TYR A 146 8.74 -12.05 -12.20
N ILE A 147 9.72 -11.20 -12.47
CA ILE A 147 11.05 -11.63 -12.96
C ILE A 147 11.73 -12.57 -11.95
N THR A 148 11.45 -12.44 -10.65
CA THR A 148 12.04 -13.33 -9.64
C THR A 148 11.63 -14.80 -9.82
N PHE A 149 10.54 -15.10 -10.54
CA PHE A 149 10.13 -16.48 -10.81
C PHE A 149 11.15 -17.23 -11.67
N TYR A 150 11.87 -16.54 -12.52
CA TYR A 150 12.91 -17.12 -13.36
C TYR A 150 14.24 -17.37 -12.63
N CYS A 151 14.32 -16.96 -11.36
CA CYS A 151 15.50 -17.21 -10.52
C CYS A 151 15.49 -18.61 -9.85
N PHE A 152 14.34 -19.31 -9.89
CA PHE A 152 14.18 -20.60 -9.21
C PHE A 152 13.50 -21.60 -10.14
N GLN A 153 14.07 -22.81 -10.29
CA GLN A 153 13.52 -23.86 -11.15
C GLN A 153 12.08 -24.25 -10.78
N PHE A 154 11.76 -24.20 -9.49
CA PHE A 154 10.43 -24.56 -8.99
C PHE A 154 9.36 -23.48 -9.24
N THR A 155 9.71 -22.30 -9.75
CA THR A 155 8.77 -21.23 -10.11
C THR A 155 8.75 -20.88 -11.59
N GLU A 156 9.71 -21.36 -12.40
CA GLU A 156 9.78 -21.05 -13.83
C GLU A 156 8.51 -21.42 -14.62
N HIS A 157 7.80 -22.44 -14.17
CA HIS A 157 6.57 -22.91 -14.81
C HIS A 157 5.33 -22.05 -14.46
N LEU A 158 5.46 -21.14 -13.50
CA LEU A 158 4.34 -20.30 -13.06
C LEU A 158 3.99 -19.27 -14.12
N SER A 159 2.72 -19.22 -14.47
CA SER A 159 2.22 -18.32 -15.50
C SER A 159 2.22 -16.85 -15.05
N PHE A 160 2.14 -15.94 -16.02
CA PHE A 160 1.95 -14.52 -15.77
C PHE A 160 0.72 -14.25 -14.86
N LEU A 161 -0.38 -14.97 -15.05
CA LEU A 161 -1.58 -14.84 -14.23
C LEU A 161 -1.36 -15.31 -12.80
N ALA A 162 -0.56 -16.38 -12.60
CA ALA A 162 -0.18 -16.80 -11.25
C ALA A 162 0.63 -15.70 -10.55
N GLY A 163 1.58 -15.10 -11.27
CA GLY A 163 2.34 -13.95 -10.76
C GLY A 163 1.45 -12.76 -10.37
N LEU A 164 0.42 -12.50 -11.16
CA LEU A 164 -0.51 -11.40 -10.88
C LEU A 164 -1.35 -11.66 -9.61
N VAL A 165 -1.83 -12.89 -9.41
CA VAL A 165 -2.54 -13.29 -8.17
C VAL A 165 -1.64 -13.12 -6.94
N MET A 166 -0.40 -13.60 -7.01
CA MET A 166 0.57 -13.49 -5.91
C MET A 166 0.93 -12.02 -5.61
N PHE A 167 1.10 -11.22 -6.66
CA PHE A 167 1.37 -9.79 -6.54
C PHE A 167 0.22 -9.05 -5.84
N VAL A 168 -1.03 -9.33 -6.24
CA VAL A 168 -2.22 -8.76 -5.61
C VAL A 168 -2.31 -9.22 -4.16
N GLY A 169 -2.18 -10.52 -3.88
CA GLY A 169 -2.22 -11.06 -2.51
C GLY A 169 -1.14 -10.44 -1.62
N GLY A 170 0.09 -10.36 -2.10
CA GLY A 170 1.21 -9.72 -1.40
C GLY A 170 0.98 -8.22 -1.15
N THR A 171 0.42 -7.51 -2.12
CA THR A 171 0.12 -6.07 -1.96
C THR A 171 -0.96 -5.82 -0.91
N PHE A 172 -2.01 -6.66 -0.86
CA PHE A 172 -3.02 -6.58 0.21
C PHE A 172 -2.44 -6.92 1.58
N ALA A 173 -1.57 -7.90 1.66
CA ALA A 173 -0.96 -8.29 2.93
C ALA A 173 -0.13 -7.16 3.56
N VAL A 174 0.44 -6.26 2.76
CA VAL A 174 1.20 -5.08 3.24
C VAL A 174 0.29 -4.02 3.90
N ILE A 175 -1.03 -4.11 3.75
CA ILE A 175 -1.98 -3.24 4.49
C ILE A 175 -1.87 -3.49 6.00
N VAL A 176 -1.57 -4.72 6.42
CA VAL A 176 -1.29 -5.03 7.83
C VAL A 176 -0.04 -4.27 8.28
N PRO A 177 -0.14 -3.45 9.35
CA PRO A 177 0.93 -2.53 9.76
C PRO A 177 2.10 -3.27 10.42
N THR A 178 2.87 -3.99 9.63
CA THR A 178 4.12 -4.65 10.04
C THR A 178 5.33 -3.97 9.37
N PRO A 179 6.53 -4.05 9.97
CA PRO A 179 7.73 -3.51 9.38
C PRO A 179 7.97 -4.11 7.98
N ASN A 180 7.95 -3.26 6.95
CA ASN A 180 8.15 -3.66 5.55
C ASN A 180 7.22 -4.79 5.04
N GLY A 181 6.05 -5.01 5.67
CA GLY A 181 5.15 -6.11 5.30
C GLY A 181 5.61 -7.50 5.77
N ALA A 182 6.67 -7.59 6.59
CA ALA A 182 7.21 -8.86 7.07
C ALA A 182 6.16 -9.67 7.82
N GLY A 183 6.05 -10.93 7.53
CA GLY A 183 5.04 -11.86 8.04
C GLY A 183 3.83 -11.95 7.12
N PRO A 184 2.92 -10.99 7.10
CA PRO A 184 1.72 -11.04 6.25
C PRO A 184 2.01 -11.22 4.76
N TRP A 185 3.02 -10.52 4.23
CA TRP A 185 3.44 -10.68 2.84
C TRP A 185 3.96 -12.10 2.55
N HIS A 186 4.79 -12.65 3.45
CA HIS A 186 5.28 -14.02 3.32
C HIS A 186 4.12 -15.01 3.33
N PHE A 187 3.20 -14.88 4.29
CA PHE A 187 2.02 -15.74 4.39
C PHE A 187 1.21 -15.72 3.08
N ALA A 188 0.90 -14.53 2.56
CA ALA A 188 0.11 -14.40 1.34
C ALA A 188 0.82 -15.04 0.13
N VAL A 189 2.11 -14.75 -0.08
CA VAL A 189 2.86 -15.28 -1.21
C VAL A 189 3.01 -16.79 -1.10
N ILE A 190 3.39 -17.33 0.07
CA ILE A 190 3.54 -18.77 0.29
C ILE A 190 2.21 -19.49 0.02
N THR A 191 1.10 -19.01 0.61
CA THR A 191 -0.20 -19.64 0.43
C THR A 191 -0.64 -19.63 -1.03
N MET A 192 -0.47 -18.49 -1.72
CA MET A 192 -0.80 -18.40 -3.15
C MET A 192 0.08 -19.32 -4.01
N MET A 193 1.39 -19.44 -3.72
CA MET A 193 2.28 -20.36 -4.42
C MET A 193 1.85 -21.82 -4.26
N MET A 194 1.42 -22.19 -3.06
CA MET A 194 0.92 -23.56 -2.79
C MET A 194 -0.34 -23.88 -3.61
N LEU A 195 -1.24 -22.92 -3.83
CA LEU A 195 -2.41 -23.08 -4.70
C LEU A 195 -2.05 -23.36 -6.17
N TYR A 196 -0.85 -22.95 -6.58
CA TYR A 196 -0.29 -23.24 -7.91
C TYR A 196 0.64 -24.46 -7.94
N GLY A 197 0.65 -25.27 -6.86
CA GLY A 197 1.36 -26.55 -6.81
C GLY A 197 2.83 -26.47 -6.36
N VAL A 198 3.30 -25.30 -5.92
CA VAL A 198 4.64 -25.19 -5.31
C VAL A 198 4.56 -25.73 -3.89
N ASN A 199 5.50 -26.58 -3.49
CA ASN A 199 5.52 -27.10 -2.13
C ASN A 199 5.84 -26.00 -1.09
N ALA A 200 5.39 -26.21 0.15
CA ALA A 200 5.49 -25.19 1.22
C ALA A 200 6.94 -24.77 1.52
N THR A 201 7.89 -25.70 1.43
CA THR A 201 9.31 -25.42 1.70
C THR A 201 9.88 -24.49 0.64
N ASP A 202 9.69 -24.82 -0.64
CA ASP A 202 10.16 -24.00 -1.77
C ASP A 202 9.48 -22.63 -1.81
N ALA A 203 8.17 -22.57 -1.55
CA ALA A 203 7.43 -21.33 -1.44
C ALA A 203 7.96 -20.45 -0.29
N GLY A 204 8.33 -21.07 0.84
CA GLY A 204 8.97 -20.39 1.98
C GLY A 204 10.35 -19.84 1.61
N ILE A 205 11.18 -20.63 0.93
CA ILE A 205 12.51 -20.20 0.45
C ILE A 205 12.37 -19.02 -0.50
N PHE A 206 11.47 -19.11 -1.49
CA PHE A 206 11.20 -18.00 -2.42
C PHE A 206 10.81 -16.73 -1.67
N ALA A 207 9.81 -16.82 -0.79
CA ALA A 207 9.31 -15.65 -0.07
C ALA A 207 10.40 -14.99 0.79
N LEU A 208 11.20 -15.76 1.51
CA LEU A 208 12.29 -15.24 2.33
C LEU A 208 13.40 -14.58 1.51
N ILE A 209 13.85 -15.24 0.43
CA ILE A 209 14.94 -14.71 -0.40
C ILE A 209 14.49 -13.44 -1.14
N VAL A 210 13.33 -13.49 -1.80
CA VAL A 210 12.82 -12.36 -2.59
C VAL A 210 12.58 -11.15 -1.71
N HIS A 211 11.88 -11.32 -0.58
CA HIS A 211 11.62 -10.23 0.35
C HIS A 211 12.91 -9.70 1.00
N GLY A 212 13.85 -10.60 1.33
CA GLY A 212 15.15 -10.24 1.89
C GLY A 212 15.98 -9.39 0.93
N ILE A 213 16.08 -9.80 -0.34
CA ILE A 213 16.81 -9.05 -1.38
C ILE A 213 16.13 -7.69 -1.65
N GLN A 214 14.81 -7.64 -1.77
CA GLN A 214 14.08 -6.39 -1.93
C GLN A 214 14.31 -5.43 -0.77
N THR A 215 14.28 -5.95 0.46
CA THR A 215 14.53 -5.15 1.65
C THR A 215 15.96 -4.62 1.67
N LEU A 216 16.94 -5.45 1.34
CA LEU A 216 18.35 -5.05 1.24
C LEU A 216 18.54 -3.95 0.19
N LEU A 217 17.93 -4.10 -0.97
CA LEU A 217 17.97 -3.09 -2.04
C LEU A 217 17.44 -1.74 -1.57
N VAL A 218 16.28 -1.72 -0.90
CA VAL A 218 15.69 -0.50 -0.35
C VAL A 218 16.61 0.15 0.69
N ILE A 219 17.29 -0.63 1.53
CA ILE A 219 18.25 -0.13 2.51
C ILE A 219 19.43 0.53 1.80
N VAL A 220 20.04 -0.15 0.84
CA VAL A 220 21.20 0.35 0.10
C VAL A 220 20.86 1.65 -0.66
N LEU A 221 19.74 1.67 -1.36
CA LEU A 221 19.27 2.86 -2.08
C LEU A 221 18.93 4.01 -1.11
N GLY A 222 18.35 3.70 0.04
CA GLY A 222 18.05 4.69 1.08
C GLY A 222 19.32 5.34 1.66
N ILE A 223 20.34 4.54 1.94
CA ILE A 223 21.65 5.03 2.40
C ILE A 223 22.29 5.91 1.32
N TYR A 224 22.35 5.39 0.08
CA TYR A 224 22.90 6.14 -1.06
C TYR A 224 22.19 7.50 -1.25
N GLY A 225 20.86 7.50 -1.30
CA GLY A 225 20.09 8.73 -1.46
C GLY A 225 20.31 9.72 -0.31
N SER A 226 20.38 9.24 0.92
CA SER A 226 20.63 10.10 2.09
C SER A 226 22.02 10.75 2.06
N LEU A 227 23.05 9.98 1.69
CA LEU A 227 24.41 10.48 1.57
C LEU A 227 24.54 11.50 0.43
N HIS A 228 23.97 11.18 -0.75
CA HIS A 228 24.01 12.07 -1.90
C HIS A 228 23.27 13.38 -1.61
N LEU A 229 22.11 13.34 -0.97
CA LEU A 229 21.36 14.53 -0.60
C LEU A 229 22.15 15.43 0.35
N ALA A 230 22.84 14.83 1.34
CA ALA A 230 23.68 15.57 2.28
C ALA A 230 24.91 16.21 1.62
N LEU A 231 25.47 15.55 0.60
CA LEU A 231 26.63 16.07 -0.14
C LEU A 231 26.22 17.18 -1.13
N ALA A 232 25.13 16.98 -1.87
CA ALA A 232 24.64 17.93 -2.87
C ALA A 232 24.14 19.26 -2.26
N ASN A 233 23.79 19.28 -0.97
CA ASN A 233 23.26 20.46 -0.28
C ASN A 233 24.24 20.98 0.81
N ARG A 234 25.53 20.72 0.68
CA ARG A 234 26.58 21.26 1.58
C ARG A 234 27.07 22.67 1.20
N ALA A 235 26.46 23.31 0.21
CA ALA A 235 26.76 24.68 -0.19
C ALA A 235 25.94 25.70 0.58
#